data_bda968f4c5d6ad701536b3f45966de92
#
_entry.id   bda968f4c5d6ad701536b3f45966de92
#
_cell.length_a   1.000
_cell.length_b   1.000
_cell.length_c   1.000
_cell.angle_alpha   90.00
_cell.angle_beta   90.00
_cell.angle_gamma   90.00
#
_symmetry.space_group_name_H-M   'P 1'
#
loop_
_entity.id
_entity.type
_entity.pdbx_description
1 polymer ?
#
loop_
_entity_poly.entity_id
_entity_poly.type
_entity_poly.pdbx_seq_one_letter_code
_entity_poly.pdbx_strand_id
1 'polypeptide(L)'
;MIIQACLNRARRNDSHPRLPLTAEAMALDGASCITAGSAELHLHPRRPDGQESLWAVDTTILAVRRACPGTLVGVSTGAWIEDSEEETRRSIASWNELPDYASVNLSESDAPAIIELLHRRGIGVEAGLASVPDAERLIKLPDHGRVFRVLIEIDEQNPRRHASGRGRNRSFARPREHATPDSPAWL
;
A
#
# COMPACT_ATOMS: atom_id res chain seq x y z
N MET A 1 -17.24 -6.24 -10.54
CA MET A 1 -16.50 -5.22 -9.75
C MET A 1 -15.52 -5.96 -8.85
N ILE A 2 -14.25 -5.55 -8.81
CA ILE A 2 -13.24 -6.10 -7.91
C ILE A 2 -13.17 -5.17 -6.70
N ILE A 3 -13.29 -5.72 -5.49
CA ILE A 3 -13.17 -4.98 -4.24
C ILE A 3 -11.89 -5.42 -3.55
N GLN A 4 -10.96 -4.48 -3.33
CA GLN A 4 -9.75 -4.67 -2.55
C GLN A 4 -10.02 -4.21 -1.11
N ALA A 5 -9.79 -5.06 -0.13
CA ALA A 5 -9.84 -4.66 1.27
C ALA A 5 -8.45 -4.19 1.74
N CYS A 6 -8.37 -2.92 2.15
CA CYS A 6 -7.16 -2.34 2.76
C CYS A 6 -7.29 -2.41 4.28
N LEU A 7 -6.61 -3.37 4.93
CA LEU A 7 -6.91 -3.73 6.33
C LEU A 7 -6.44 -2.70 7.36
N ASN A 8 -5.24 -2.19 7.24
CA ASN A 8 -4.63 -1.35 8.29
C ASN A 8 -3.99 -0.06 7.77
N ARG A 9 -3.65 0.04 6.49
CA ARG A 9 -3.04 1.23 5.87
C ARG A 9 -1.86 1.77 6.70
N ALA A 10 -1.35 2.95 6.36
CA ALA A 10 -0.36 3.69 7.15
C ALA A 10 -0.97 4.37 8.40
N ARG A 11 -1.89 3.70 9.10
CA ARG A 11 -2.56 4.27 10.27
C ARG A 11 -1.71 4.11 11.52
N ARG A 12 -1.81 5.06 12.44
CA ARG A 12 -1.19 4.97 13.76
C ARG A 12 -1.83 3.82 14.56
N ASN A 13 -1.05 3.21 15.44
CA ASN A 13 -1.48 2.05 16.24
C ASN A 13 -2.70 2.36 17.13
N ASP A 14 -2.87 3.62 17.52
CA ASP A 14 -3.94 4.11 18.39
C ASP A 14 -5.16 4.63 17.62
N SER A 15 -5.15 4.59 16.29
CA SER A 15 -6.23 5.16 15.47
C SER A 15 -7.57 4.43 15.60
N HIS A 16 -7.55 3.13 15.94
CA HIS A 16 -8.74 2.32 16.19
C HIS A 16 -8.41 1.11 17.08
N PRO A 17 -9.24 0.78 18.09
CA PRO A 17 -8.94 -0.31 19.02
C PRO A 17 -8.91 -1.71 18.37
N ARG A 18 -9.51 -1.86 17.19
CA ARG A 18 -9.50 -3.12 16.41
C ARG A 18 -8.61 -3.06 15.17
N LEU A 19 -7.69 -2.09 15.09
CA LEU A 19 -6.74 -2.05 13.98
C LEU A 19 -5.85 -3.30 14.02
N PRO A 20 -5.77 -4.12 12.95
CA PRO A 20 -4.93 -5.31 12.98
C PRO A 20 -3.46 -4.91 12.90
N LEU A 21 -2.72 -5.15 13.99
CA LEU A 21 -1.31 -4.76 14.13
C LEU A 21 -0.36 -5.95 14.06
N THR A 22 -0.87 -7.19 14.09
CA THR A 22 -0.04 -8.40 13.96
C THR A 22 -0.40 -9.20 12.73
N ALA A 23 0.48 -10.08 12.29
CA ALA A 23 0.25 -10.96 11.14
C ALA A 23 -1.03 -11.81 11.32
N GLU A 24 -1.25 -12.32 12.53
CA GLU A 24 -2.42 -13.13 12.87
C GLU A 24 -3.71 -12.29 12.85
N ALA A 25 -3.67 -11.06 13.39
CA ALA A 25 -4.81 -10.15 13.36
C ALA A 25 -5.17 -9.76 11.93
N MET A 26 -4.15 -9.48 11.08
CA MET A 26 -4.36 -9.20 9.66
C MET A 26 -4.95 -10.42 8.92
N ALA A 27 -4.51 -11.63 9.26
CA ALA A 27 -5.03 -12.86 8.68
C ALA A 27 -6.51 -13.07 9.03
N LEU A 28 -6.90 -12.84 10.29
CA LEU A 28 -8.29 -12.96 10.75
C LEU A 28 -9.22 -11.90 10.11
N ASP A 29 -8.78 -10.64 10.10
CA ASP A 29 -9.53 -9.56 9.45
C ASP A 29 -9.64 -9.78 7.94
N GLY A 30 -8.56 -10.24 7.31
CA GLY A 30 -8.53 -10.61 5.90
C GLY A 30 -9.57 -11.69 5.58
N ALA A 31 -9.59 -12.77 6.35
CA ALA A 31 -10.58 -13.85 6.16
C ALA A 31 -12.02 -13.33 6.31
N SER A 32 -12.25 -12.41 7.25
CA SER A 32 -13.55 -11.77 7.44
C SER A 32 -13.94 -10.90 6.23
N CYS A 33 -13.00 -10.13 5.68
CA CYS A 33 -13.21 -9.32 4.48
C CYS A 33 -13.51 -10.16 3.24
N ILE A 34 -12.79 -11.27 3.04
CA ILE A 34 -13.03 -12.20 1.93
C ILE A 34 -14.41 -12.85 2.09
N THR A 35 -14.77 -13.28 3.29
CA THR A 35 -16.11 -13.82 3.57
C THR A 35 -17.21 -12.79 3.29
N ALA A 36 -16.93 -11.50 3.52
CA ALA A 36 -17.86 -10.40 3.22
C ALA A 36 -17.90 -10.01 1.73
N GLY A 37 -17.09 -10.64 0.86
CA GLY A 37 -17.14 -10.45 -0.59
C GLY A 37 -16.00 -9.62 -1.18
N SER A 38 -14.95 -9.31 -0.43
CA SER A 38 -13.72 -8.74 -1.01
C SER A 38 -13.03 -9.77 -1.89
N ALA A 39 -12.46 -9.32 -3.02
CA ALA A 39 -11.78 -10.18 -3.97
C ALA A 39 -10.28 -10.33 -3.65
N GLU A 40 -9.70 -9.35 -2.97
CA GLU A 40 -8.27 -9.29 -2.68
C GLU A 40 -7.99 -8.43 -1.45
N LEU A 41 -6.78 -8.55 -0.93
CA LEU A 41 -6.31 -7.87 0.26
C LEU A 41 -5.12 -6.97 -0.04
N HIS A 42 -5.07 -5.81 0.62
CA HIS A 42 -3.90 -4.93 0.65
C HIS A 42 -3.50 -4.66 2.10
N LEU A 43 -2.22 -4.88 2.41
CA LEU A 43 -1.69 -4.91 3.76
C LEU A 43 -0.53 -3.93 3.94
N HIS A 44 -0.40 -3.44 5.17
CA HIS A 44 0.79 -2.76 5.66
C HIS A 44 1.41 -3.62 6.76
N PRO A 45 2.36 -4.52 6.43
CA PRO A 45 3.00 -5.41 7.39
C PRO A 45 3.64 -4.66 8.55
N ARG A 46 3.59 -5.25 9.75
CA ARG A 46 4.06 -4.60 10.98
C ARG A 46 4.92 -5.53 11.81
N ARG A 47 5.92 -4.94 12.47
CA ARG A 47 6.72 -5.62 13.50
C ARG A 47 5.89 -5.84 14.77
N PRO A 48 6.37 -6.66 15.71
CA PRO A 48 5.66 -6.94 16.98
C PRO A 48 5.37 -5.69 17.83
N ASP A 49 6.14 -4.61 17.66
CA ASP A 49 5.91 -3.32 18.30
C ASP A 49 4.77 -2.50 17.63
N GLY A 50 4.16 -3.06 16.58
CA GLY A 50 3.11 -2.44 15.80
C GLY A 50 3.59 -1.42 14.75
N GLN A 51 4.90 -1.19 14.64
CA GLN A 51 5.45 -0.30 13.60
C GLN A 51 5.40 -0.97 12.23
N GLU A 52 5.02 -0.20 11.23
CA GLU A 52 5.05 -0.65 9.84
C GLU A 52 6.47 -0.99 9.42
N SER A 53 6.65 -2.14 8.75
CA SER A 53 7.98 -2.55 8.31
C SER A 53 7.90 -3.58 7.19
N LEU A 54 8.72 -3.39 6.16
CA LEU A 54 8.89 -4.32 5.04
C LEU A 54 9.60 -5.62 5.45
N TRP A 55 10.33 -5.63 6.57
CA TRP A 55 10.92 -6.84 7.16
C TRP A 55 9.89 -7.79 7.75
N ALA A 56 8.65 -7.33 7.97
CA ALA A 56 7.54 -8.14 8.46
C ALA A 56 6.71 -8.79 7.34
N VAL A 57 7.09 -8.63 6.07
CA VAL A 57 6.34 -9.13 4.92
C VAL A 57 6.22 -10.64 4.94
N ASP A 58 7.32 -11.37 5.09
CA ASP A 58 7.33 -12.84 5.06
C ASP A 58 6.34 -13.43 6.08
N THR A 59 6.42 -12.98 7.34
CA THR A 59 5.54 -13.46 8.42
C THR A 59 4.08 -13.13 8.13
N THR A 60 3.81 -11.92 7.63
CA THR A 60 2.45 -11.46 7.32
C THR A 60 1.86 -12.22 6.14
N ILE A 61 2.60 -12.36 5.04
CA ILE A 61 2.14 -13.09 3.85
C ILE A 61 1.86 -14.55 4.19
N LEU A 62 2.74 -15.20 4.94
CA LEU A 62 2.55 -16.59 5.36
C LEU A 62 1.27 -16.78 6.19
N ALA A 63 1.01 -15.89 7.16
CA ALA A 63 -0.20 -15.95 7.98
C ALA A 63 -1.47 -15.73 7.15
N VAL A 64 -1.47 -14.71 6.28
CA VAL A 64 -2.63 -14.38 5.45
C VAL A 64 -2.91 -15.46 4.41
N ARG A 65 -1.90 -16.03 3.75
CA ARG A 65 -2.10 -17.13 2.78
C ARG A 65 -2.69 -18.39 3.41
N ARG A 66 -2.37 -18.67 4.68
CA ARG A 66 -2.98 -19.79 5.42
C ARG A 66 -4.45 -19.54 5.73
N ALA A 67 -4.82 -18.31 6.07
CA ALA A 67 -6.20 -17.94 6.41
C ALA A 67 -7.08 -17.67 5.18
N CYS A 68 -6.49 -17.20 4.08
CA CYS A 68 -7.16 -16.79 2.85
C CYS A 68 -6.53 -17.47 1.62
N PRO A 69 -6.60 -18.81 1.50
CA PRO A 69 -5.97 -19.52 0.38
C PRO A 69 -6.59 -19.09 -0.95
N GLY A 70 -5.74 -18.86 -1.96
CA GLY A 70 -6.16 -18.45 -3.30
C GLY A 70 -6.55 -16.98 -3.46
N THR A 71 -6.45 -16.18 -2.39
CA THR A 71 -6.70 -14.73 -2.44
C THR A 71 -5.45 -13.99 -2.90
N LEU A 72 -5.61 -13.00 -3.79
CA LEU A 72 -4.53 -12.09 -4.13
C LEU A 72 -4.20 -11.18 -2.96
N VAL A 73 -2.92 -11.09 -2.61
CA VAL A 73 -2.44 -10.30 -1.47
C VAL A 73 -1.37 -9.32 -1.95
N GLY A 74 -1.65 -8.03 -1.74
CA GLY A 74 -0.72 -6.94 -1.99
C GLY A 74 -0.17 -6.33 -0.70
N VAL A 75 0.99 -5.67 -0.81
CA VAL A 75 1.61 -4.91 0.27
C VAL A 75 1.99 -3.50 -0.16
N SER A 76 2.04 -2.57 0.79
CA SER A 76 2.61 -1.24 0.56
C SER A 76 4.13 -1.29 0.55
N THR A 77 4.77 -0.45 -0.28
CA THR A 77 6.23 -0.18 -0.24
C THR A 77 6.53 1.30 -0.06
N GLY A 78 5.64 2.04 0.60
CA GLY A 78 5.77 3.48 0.78
C GLY A 78 7.12 3.89 1.38
N ALA A 79 7.69 4.98 0.88
CA ALA A 79 9.01 5.49 1.25
C ALA A 79 9.15 5.88 2.73
N TRP A 80 8.04 5.96 3.47
CA TRP A 80 8.02 6.26 4.92
C TRP A 80 8.17 5.02 5.81
N ILE A 81 8.18 3.80 5.23
CA ILE A 81 8.12 2.53 6.00
C ILE A 81 9.49 2.22 6.60
N GLU A 82 10.53 2.36 5.82
CA GLU A 82 11.90 2.14 6.27
C GLU A 82 12.69 3.47 6.34
N ASP A 83 13.83 3.46 7.01
CA ASP A 83 14.61 4.66 7.30
C ASP A 83 15.28 5.27 6.05
N SER A 84 15.45 4.49 4.98
CA SER A 84 16.08 4.92 3.74
C SER A 84 15.63 4.11 2.52
N GLU A 85 15.83 4.68 1.33
CA GLU A 85 15.59 3.99 0.05
C GLU A 85 16.44 2.71 -0.08
N GLU A 86 17.67 2.72 0.44
CA GLU A 86 18.53 1.54 0.45
C GLU A 86 17.95 0.44 1.33
N GLU A 87 17.46 0.79 2.52
CA GLU A 87 16.83 -0.16 3.44
C GLU A 87 15.55 -0.75 2.85
N THR A 88 14.74 0.09 2.20
CA THR A 88 13.55 -0.35 1.44
C THR A 88 13.92 -1.38 0.38
N ARG A 89 14.93 -1.09 -0.46
CA ARG A 89 15.37 -2.05 -1.50
C ARG A 89 15.97 -3.32 -0.90
N ARG A 90 16.72 -3.21 0.20
CA ARG A 90 17.31 -4.36 0.88
C ARG A 90 16.23 -5.28 1.45
N SER A 91 15.23 -4.72 2.12
CA SER A 91 14.13 -5.51 2.68
C SER A 91 13.34 -6.22 1.58
N ILE A 92 12.95 -5.50 0.50
CA ILE A 92 12.26 -6.10 -0.65
C ILE A 92 13.10 -7.23 -1.27
N ALA A 93 14.42 -7.03 -1.42
CA ALA A 93 15.31 -8.04 -1.98
C ALA A 93 15.41 -9.30 -1.10
N SER A 94 15.16 -9.21 0.20
CA SER A 94 15.26 -10.31 1.15
C SER A 94 13.99 -11.17 1.30
N TRP A 95 12.84 -10.73 0.79
CA TRP A 95 11.58 -11.46 0.95
C TRP A 95 11.67 -12.89 0.39
N ASN A 96 11.16 -13.85 1.14
CA ASN A 96 11.05 -15.26 0.73
C ASN A 96 9.59 -15.61 0.43
N GLU A 97 8.67 -15.11 1.25
CA GLU A 97 7.22 -15.22 1.03
C GLU A 97 6.77 -14.01 0.21
N LEU A 98 6.58 -14.21 -1.10
CA LEU A 98 6.29 -13.10 -2.00
C LEU A 98 4.80 -12.72 -1.98
N PRO A 99 4.46 -11.41 -1.90
CA PRO A 99 3.12 -10.94 -2.21
C PRO A 99 2.83 -11.13 -3.70
N ASP A 100 1.55 -11.14 -4.09
CA ASP A 100 1.17 -11.20 -5.49
C ASP A 100 1.48 -9.89 -6.21
N TYR A 101 1.37 -8.78 -5.48
CA TYR A 101 1.74 -7.45 -5.96
C TYR A 101 2.18 -6.53 -4.82
N ALA A 102 2.83 -5.45 -5.17
CA ALA A 102 3.17 -4.37 -4.25
C ALA A 102 2.77 -3.02 -4.85
N SER A 103 2.25 -2.11 -4.01
CA SER A 103 1.93 -0.76 -4.45
C SER A 103 3.15 0.15 -4.33
N VAL A 104 3.39 0.94 -5.38
CA VAL A 104 4.49 1.90 -5.48
C VAL A 104 3.93 3.26 -5.87
N ASN A 105 4.15 4.27 -5.04
CA ASN A 105 3.71 5.63 -5.34
C ASN A 105 4.66 6.29 -6.33
N LEU A 106 4.17 6.68 -7.49
CA LEU A 106 5.00 7.31 -8.54
C LEU A 106 5.54 8.68 -8.16
N SER A 107 5.00 9.30 -7.09
CA SER A 107 5.52 10.55 -6.51
C SER A 107 6.84 10.36 -5.74
N GLU A 108 7.17 9.15 -5.33
CA GLU A 108 8.38 8.85 -4.58
C GLU A 108 9.62 8.83 -5.47
N SER A 109 10.77 9.33 -4.94
CA SER A 109 12.00 9.47 -5.72
C SER A 109 12.51 8.14 -6.27
N ASP A 110 12.48 7.10 -5.43
CA ASP A 110 13.01 5.77 -5.72
C ASP A 110 12.02 4.84 -6.45
N ALA A 111 10.82 5.32 -6.78
CA ALA A 111 9.79 4.50 -7.43
C ALA A 111 10.29 3.71 -8.65
N PRO A 112 11.12 4.26 -9.58
CA PRO A 112 11.63 3.50 -10.71
C PRO A 112 12.48 2.29 -10.29
N ALA A 113 13.36 2.45 -9.29
CA ALA A 113 14.23 1.37 -8.82
C ALA A 113 13.43 0.30 -8.06
N ILE A 114 12.42 0.69 -7.28
CA ILE A 114 11.52 -0.25 -6.61
C ILE A 114 10.71 -1.04 -7.64
N ILE A 115 10.14 -0.40 -8.66
CA ILE A 115 9.39 -1.06 -9.74
C ILE A 115 10.27 -2.09 -10.45
N GLU A 116 11.51 -1.71 -10.82
CA GLU A 116 12.45 -2.63 -11.45
C GLU A 116 12.78 -3.82 -10.56
N LEU A 117 13.00 -3.59 -9.26
CA LEU A 117 13.30 -4.64 -8.29
C LEU A 117 12.13 -5.62 -8.15
N LEU A 118 10.89 -5.12 -8.01
CA LEU A 118 9.69 -5.94 -7.93
C LEU A 118 9.50 -6.80 -9.19
N HIS A 119 9.66 -6.21 -10.38
CA HIS A 119 9.58 -6.95 -11.64
C HIS A 119 10.63 -8.06 -11.75
N ARG A 120 11.87 -7.81 -11.31
CA ARG A 120 12.92 -8.86 -11.27
C ARG A 120 12.58 -10.00 -10.33
N ARG A 121 11.83 -9.71 -9.27
CA ARG A 121 11.37 -10.70 -8.29
C ARG A 121 10.07 -11.41 -8.70
N GLY A 122 9.47 -11.04 -9.84
CA GLY A 122 8.20 -11.62 -10.29
C GLY A 122 6.98 -11.14 -9.50
N ILE A 123 7.09 -10.01 -8.80
CA ILE A 123 6.02 -9.40 -8.03
C ILE A 123 5.30 -8.37 -8.93
N GLY A 124 3.96 -8.44 -8.98
CA GLY A 124 3.14 -7.46 -9.69
C GLY A 124 3.31 -6.06 -9.10
N VAL A 125 3.24 -5.03 -9.95
CA VAL A 125 3.31 -3.63 -9.49
C VAL A 125 1.95 -2.98 -9.61
N GLU A 126 1.42 -2.50 -8.49
CA GLU A 126 0.29 -1.57 -8.46
C GLU A 126 0.85 -0.15 -8.43
N ALA A 127 0.72 0.56 -9.55
CA ALA A 127 1.28 1.91 -9.70
C ALA A 127 0.34 2.95 -9.11
N GLY A 128 0.70 3.55 -7.97
CA GLY A 128 -0.06 4.61 -7.31
C GLY A 128 0.17 5.97 -7.96
N LEU A 129 -0.92 6.59 -8.44
CA LEU A 129 -0.92 7.88 -9.12
C LEU A 129 -1.82 8.86 -8.35
N ALA A 130 -1.22 9.84 -7.70
CA ALA A 130 -1.92 10.91 -6.99
C ALA A 130 -2.06 12.18 -7.84
N SER A 131 -1.34 12.27 -8.97
CA SER A 131 -1.30 13.47 -9.81
C SER A 131 -1.03 13.15 -11.29
N VAL A 132 -1.29 14.12 -12.18
CA VAL A 132 -0.92 14.02 -13.59
C VAL A 132 0.58 13.82 -13.78
N PRO A 133 1.48 14.54 -13.08
CA PRO A 133 2.91 14.26 -13.13
C PRO A 133 3.30 12.83 -12.82
N ASP A 134 2.60 12.15 -11.90
CA ASP A 134 2.86 10.73 -11.59
C ASP A 134 2.53 9.85 -12.80
N ALA A 135 1.40 10.12 -13.47
CA ALA A 135 1.04 9.41 -14.69
C ALA A 135 2.06 9.63 -15.81
N GLU A 136 2.51 10.89 -15.99
CA GLU A 136 3.57 11.24 -16.97
C GLU A 136 4.89 10.54 -16.61
N ARG A 137 5.20 10.39 -15.33
CA ARG A 137 6.37 9.67 -14.88
C ARG A 137 6.26 8.18 -15.18
N LEU A 138 5.09 7.58 -14.91
CA LEU A 138 4.85 6.16 -15.19
C LEU A 138 5.09 5.87 -16.68
N ILE A 139 4.48 6.61 -17.61
CA ILE A 139 4.58 6.33 -19.05
C ILE A 139 6.00 6.52 -19.61
N LYS A 140 6.87 7.24 -18.91
CA LYS A 140 8.30 7.40 -19.27
C LYS A 140 9.16 6.23 -18.82
N LEU A 141 8.66 5.34 -17.95
CA LEU A 141 9.41 4.17 -17.54
C LEU A 141 9.48 3.14 -18.67
N PRO A 142 10.64 2.50 -18.90
CA PRO A 142 10.80 1.51 -19.98
C PRO A 142 9.77 0.38 -19.92
N ASP A 143 9.46 -0.08 -18.70
CA ASP A 143 8.58 -1.22 -18.43
C ASP A 143 7.17 -0.82 -17.98
N HIS A 144 6.71 0.40 -18.32
CA HIS A 144 5.39 0.89 -17.89
C HIS A 144 4.22 -0.04 -18.29
N GLY A 145 4.33 -0.76 -19.39
CA GLY A 145 3.34 -1.74 -19.85
C GLY A 145 3.31 -3.04 -19.04
N ARG A 146 4.24 -3.26 -18.10
CA ARG A 146 4.33 -4.44 -17.25
C ARG A 146 3.69 -4.24 -15.88
N VAL A 147 3.18 -3.05 -15.55
CA VAL A 147 2.48 -2.86 -14.30
C VAL A 147 1.23 -3.74 -14.24
N PHE A 148 0.99 -4.34 -13.08
CA PHE A 148 -0.17 -5.19 -12.83
C PHE A 148 -1.47 -4.40 -12.97
N ARG A 149 -1.47 -3.18 -12.40
CA ARG A 149 -2.56 -2.20 -12.53
C ARG A 149 -2.12 -0.81 -12.09
N VAL A 150 -3.00 0.16 -12.33
CA VAL A 150 -2.87 1.54 -11.85
C VAL A 150 -3.89 1.76 -10.74
N LEU A 151 -3.44 2.34 -9.62
CA LEU A 151 -4.27 2.85 -8.54
C LEU A 151 -4.32 4.38 -8.66
N ILE A 152 -5.51 4.93 -8.90
CA ILE A 152 -5.70 6.38 -8.90
C ILE A 152 -6.08 6.80 -7.49
N GLU A 153 -5.19 7.53 -6.83
CA GLU A 153 -5.42 8.07 -5.49
C GLU A 153 -6.08 9.44 -5.57
N ILE A 154 -7.30 9.54 -5.05
CA ILE A 154 -8.07 10.77 -5.06
C ILE A 154 -8.10 11.31 -3.64
N ASP A 155 -7.32 12.37 -3.39
CA ASP A 155 -7.28 13.07 -2.11
C ASP A 155 -8.40 14.11 -1.95
N GLU A 156 -8.97 14.58 -3.06
CA GLU A 156 -10.05 15.57 -3.07
C GLU A 156 -11.41 14.90 -2.79
N GLN A 157 -11.94 15.16 -1.61
CA GLN A 157 -13.23 14.61 -1.18
C GLN A 157 -14.46 15.42 -1.65
N ASN A 158 -14.24 16.58 -2.28
CA ASN A 158 -15.31 17.38 -2.84
C ASN A 158 -15.57 17.02 -4.31
N PRO A 159 -16.68 16.33 -4.64
CA PRO A 159 -16.96 15.88 -6.01
C PRO A 159 -16.99 17.02 -7.04
N ARG A 160 -17.39 18.23 -6.64
CA ARG A 160 -17.45 19.39 -7.53
C ARG A 160 -16.06 19.92 -7.89
N ARG A 161 -15.09 19.84 -6.99
CA ARG A 161 -13.70 20.24 -7.27
C ARG A 161 -12.97 19.20 -8.10
N HIS A 162 -13.24 17.93 -7.85
CA HIS A 162 -12.65 16.83 -8.59
C HIS A 162 -13.04 16.91 -10.09
N ALA A 163 -14.32 17.13 -10.42
CA ALA A 163 -14.79 17.24 -11.79
C ALA A 163 -14.23 18.47 -12.54
N SER A 164 -13.75 19.50 -11.84
CA SER A 164 -13.21 20.73 -12.45
C SER A 164 -11.72 20.69 -12.78
N GLY A 165 -11.00 19.62 -12.42
CA GLY A 165 -9.55 19.49 -12.64
C GLY A 165 -8.68 20.52 -11.92
N ARG A 166 -9.24 21.29 -10.99
CA ARG A 166 -8.54 22.37 -10.26
C ARG A 166 -8.01 21.93 -8.90
N GLY A 167 -7.67 20.65 -8.75
CA GLY A 167 -6.95 20.14 -7.58
C GLY A 167 -5.55 20.73 -7.52
N ARG A 168 -5.21 21.43 -6.43
CA ARG A 168 -3.82 21.85 -6.20
C ARG A 168 -2.99 20.63 -5.87
N ASN A 169 -1.89 20.45 -6.58
CA ASN A 169 -0.82 19.52 -6.21
C ASN A 169 -0.42 19.74 -4.75
N ARG A 170 -0.85 18.89 -3.86
CA ARG A 170 -0.26 18.76 -2.53
C ARG A 170 0.62 17.53 -2.55
N SER A 171 1.93 17.76 -2.54
CA SER A 171 2.91 16.72 -2.30
C SER A 171 2.54 15.99 -1.02
N PHE A 172 2.55 14.65 -1.06
CA PHE A 172 2.49 13.81 0.13
C PHE A 172 3.76 14.01 0.96
N ALA A 173 3.83 15.14 1.66
CA ALA A 173 4.71 15.27 2.79
C ALA A 173 3.93 14.75 4.00
N ARG A 174 4.52 13.78 4.72
CA ARG A 174 4.02 13.29 6.01
C ARG A 174 3.44 14.46 6.81
N PRO A 175 2.21 14.42 7.31
CA PRO A 175 1.75 15.43 8.25
C PRO A 175 2.60 15.32 9.51
N ARG A 176 3.55 16.23 9.67
CA ARG A 176 4.10 16.51 11.00
C ARG A 176 3.00 17.19 11.78
N GLU A 177 2.63 16.51 12.87
CA GLU A 177 1.92 17.02 14.04
C GLU A 177 0.88 18.13 13.82
N HIS A 178 -0.34 17.80 14.00
CA HIS A 178 -1.50 18.44 14.63
C HIS A 178 -2.79 17.95 13.98
N ALA A 179 -3.21 16.74 14.34
CA ALA A 179 -4.59 16.31 14.14
C ALA A 179 -5.41 16.78 15.35
N THR A 180 -6.33 17.71 15.13
CA THR A 180 -7.41 18.00 16.07
C THR A 180 -8.36 16.81 16.18
N PRO A 181 -9.02 16.60 17.33
CA PRO A 181 -9.78 15.36 17.64
C PRO A 181 -11.10 15.16 16.90
N ASP A 182 -11.48 16.00 15.95
CA ASP A 182 -12.81 16.01 15.35
C ASP A 182 -12.79 15.74 13.84
N SER A 183 -12.47 14.50 13.45
CA SER A 183 -12.83 14.02 12.12
C SER A 183 -13.59 12.71 12.23
N PRO A 184 -14.82 12.62 11.68
CA PRO A 184 -15.63 11.42 11.78
C PRO A 184 -14.97 10.25 11.04
N ALA A 185 -14.90 9.10 11.73
CA ALA A 185 -14.51 7.83 11.16
C ALA A 185 -15.53 7.43 10.08
N TRP A 186 -15.09 7.32 8.85
CA TRP A 186 -15.86 6.65 7.79
C TRP A 186 -15.32 5.23 7.61
N LEU A 187 -16.26 4.35 7.55
CA LEU A 187 -16.20 2.90 7.33
C LEU A 187 -15.33 2.50 6.15
#